data_cee714386add4802f02e55aaa6feeb35
#
_entry.id   cee714386add4802f02e55aaa6feeb35
#
_cell.length_a   1.000
_cell.length_b   1.000
_cell.length_c   1.000
_cell.angle_alpha   90.00
_cell.angle_beta   90.00
_cell.angle_gamma   90.00
#
_symmetry.space_group_name_H-M   'P 1'
#
loop_
_entity.id
_entity.type
_entity.pdbx_description
1 polymer ?
#
loop_
_entity_poly.entity_id
_entity_poly.type
_entity_poly.pdbx_seq_one_letter_code
_entity_poly.pdbx_strand_id
1 'polypeptide(L)'
;DSDKIVPLLQSLQDPTTFIYGMSDHFVGPQLTQIIRVLFMVSIYAGLLAFHNAAARYFYAIGRDGLLHSLLGTTHRVHQSPHMGSALQSLIAAVVVLIFAAMDADPILQLFAWLSNLATLCVILLMALTSVAVCVYFHRHPELNVGLLRGRILPGFSCLALFLVLVLAVVHFDVLTGASQLLSYSLCAIIPAALIIGIVLAARLRRISPQRFLALGSHKL
;
A
#
# COMPACT_ATOMS: atom_id res chain seq x y z
N ASP A 1 22.40 -2.15 26.86
CA ASP A 1 21.19 -1.79 27.63
C ASP A 1 20.17 -1.15 26.71
N SER A 2 19.14 -1.91 26.36
CA SER A 2 18.04 -1.46 25.48
C SER A 2 17.36 -0.19 25.95
N ASP A 3 17.31 0.02 27.27
CA ASP A 3 16.69 1.19 27.90
C ASP A 3 17.37 2.52 27.61
N LYS A 4 18.61 2.48 27.09
CA LYS A 4 19.39 3.68 26.69
C LYS A 4 19.32 3.95 25.18
N ILE A 5 18.99 2.93 24.38
CA ILE A 5 18.96 3.05 22.91
C ILE A 5 17.74 3.84 22.47
N VAL A 6 16.57 3.59 23.07
CA VAL A 6 15.32 4.26 22.67
C VAL A 6 15.36 5.77 22.94
N PRO A 7 15.78 6.28 24.13
CA PRO A 7 15.95 7.71 24.35
C PRO A 7 17.02 8.33 23.44
N LEU A 8 18.10 7.59 23.15
CA LEU A 8 19.14 8.04 22.24
C LEU A 8 18.62 8.21 20.81
N LEU A 9 17.85 7.25 20.31
CA LEU A 9 17.22 7.33 19.00
C LEU A 9 16.22 8.47 18.90
N GLN A 10 15.46 8.73 19.97
CA GLN A 10 14.52 9.85 20.05
C GLN A 10 15.20 11.21 20.13
N SER A 11 16.43 11.28 20.65
CA SER A 11 17.23 12.51 20.72
C SER A 11 17.94 12.84 19.43
N LEU A 12 18.02 11.92 18.47
CA LEU A 12 18.65 12.14 17.17
C LEU A 12 17.66 12.84 16.24
N GLN A 13 18.09 13.92 15.61
CA GLN A 13 17.30 14.61 14.59
C GLN A 13 17.08 13.73 13.35
N ASP A 14 17.95 12.76 13.11
CA ASP A 14 17.87 11.82 12.00
C ASP A 14 18.24 10.39 12.47
N PRO A 15 17.27 9.47 12.59
CA PRO A 15 17.53 8.08 12.98
C PRO A 15 18.50 7.34 12.06
N THR A 16 18.62 7.75 10.80
CA THR A 16 19.54 7.12 9.84
C THR A 16 21.00 7.39 10.21
N THR A 17 21.30 8.51 10.85
CA THR A 17 22.64 8.87 11.33
C THR A 17 23.17 7.85 12.34
N PHE A 18 22.30 7.33 13.20
CA PHE A 18 22.67 6.29 14.17
C PHE A 18 23.06 4.99 13.46
N ILE A 19 22.24 4.53 12.51
CA ILE A 19 22.50 3.29 11.77
C ILE A 19 23.80 3.39 10.98
N TYR A 20 24.04 4.52 10.29
CA TYR A 20 25.27 4.73 9.54
C TYR A 20 26.49 4.89 10.45
N GLY A 21 26.34 5.55 11.60
CA GLY A 21 27.43 5.66 12.59
C GLY A 21 27.82 4.29 13.17
N MET A 22 26.85 3.43 13.47
CA MET A 22 27.11 2.04 13.88
C MET A 22 27.80 1.26 12.77
N SER A 23 27.35 1.42 11.53
CA SER A 23 27.98 0.77 10.38
C SER A 23 29.44 1.24 10.18
N ASP A 24 29.70 2.55 10.27
CA ASP A 24 31.06 3.11 10.18
C ASP A 24 31.98 2.51 11.24
N HIS A 25 31.49 2.35 12.47
CA HIS A 25 32.27 1.83 13.59
C HIS A 25 32.59 0.33 13.46
N PHE A 26 31.59 -0.51 13.06
CA PHE A 26 31.73 -1.97 13.05
C PHE A 26 32.18 -2.55 11.72
N VAL A 27 31.83 -1.92 10.61
CA VAL A 27 32.03 -2.45 9.25
C VAL A 27 33.03 -1.61 8.46
N GLY A 28 33.14 -0.34 8.80
CA GLY A 28 34.08 0.61 8.18
C GLY A 28 33.44 1.56 7.17
N PRO A 29 34.07 2.73 6.94
CA PRO A 29 33.48 3.84 6.20
C PRO A 29 33.24 3.51 4.71
N GLN A 30 34.08 2.69 4.10
CA GLN A 30 33.94 2.32 2.68
C GLN A 30 32.65 1.50 2.43
N LEU A 31 32.39 0.49 3.30
CA LEU A 31 31.20 -0.34 3.17
C LEU A 31 29.92 0.42 3.55
N THR A 32 30.02 1.31 4.56
CA THR A 32 28.90 2.21 4.90
C THR A 32 28.51 3.10 3.73
N GLN A 33 29.46 3.60 2.95
CA GLN A 33 29.16 4.38 1.76
C GLN A 33 28.40 3.56 0.70
N ILE A 34 28.78 2.31 0.50
CA ILE A 34 28.04 1.38 -0.37
C ILE A 34 26.61 1.18 0.17
N ILE A 35 26.46 0.96 1.47
CA ILE A 35 25.13 0.79 2.11
C ILE A 35 24.26 2.02 1.89
N ARG A 36 24.80 3.24 2.01
CA ARG A 36 24.06 4.49 1.74
C ARG A 36 23.52 4.53 0.30
N VAL A 37 24.38 4.21 -0.68
CA VAL A 37 23.98 4.19 -2.10
C VAL A 37 22.91 3.12 -2.34
N LEU A 38 23.10 1.91 -1.82
CA LEU A 38 22.13 0.82 -1.96
C LEU A 38 20.79 1.17 -1.32
N PHE A 39 20.78 1.85 -0.18
CA PHE A 39 19.58 2.32 0.48
C PHE A 39 18.80 3.32 -0.38
N MET A 40 19.49 4.32 -0.96
CA MET A 40 18.87 5.28 -1.89
C MET A 40 18.29 4.58 -3.13
N VAL A 41 19.02 3.66 -3.73
CA VAL A 41 18.56 2.89 -4.89
C VAL A 41 17.35 2.04 -4.53
N SER A 42 17.34 1.43 -3.34
CA SER A 42 16.22 0.61 -2.85
C SER A 42 14.95 1.44 -2.68
N ILE A 43 15.04 2.63 -2.07
CA ILE A 43 13.89 3.55 -1.93
C ILE A 43 13.35 3.93 -3.31
N TYR A 44 14.25 4.31 -4.24
CA TYR A 44 13.86 4.70 -5.59
C TYR A 44 13.19 3.56 -6.36
N ALA A 45 13.72 2.35 -6.26
CA ALA A 45 13.14 1.15 -6.88
C ALA A 45 11.74 0.85 -6.32
N GLY A 46 11.57 0.96 -4.98
CA GLY A 46 10.26 0.83 -4.33
C GLY A 46 9.27 1.87 -4.82
N LEU A 47 9.68 3.14 -4.89
CA LEU A 47 8.86 4.24 -5.40
C LEU A 47 8.37 3.97 -6.82
N LEU A 48 9.27 3.55 -7.72
CA LEU A 48 8.92 3.22 -9.10
C LEU A 48 7.94 2.04 -9.18
N ALA A 49 8.15 1.00 -8.38
CA ALA A 49 7.29 -0.18 -8.36
C ALA A 49 5.86 0.20 -7.93
N PHE A 50 5.71 0.93 -6.83
CA PHE A 50 4.40 1.38 -6.35
C PHE A 50 3.74 2.39 -7.29
N HIS A 51 4.51 3.31 -7.89
CA HIS A 51 3.99 4.24 -8.88
C HIS A 51 3.40 3.50 -10.10
N ASN A 52 4.14 2.52 -10.64
CA ASN A 52 3.67 1.71 -11.76
C ASN A 52 2.43 0.87 -11.38
N ALA A 53 2.40 0.30 -10.18
CA ALA A 53 1.24 -0.44 -9.69
C ALA A 53 0.01 0.47 -9.61
N ALA A 54 0.13 1.65 -8.98
CA ALA A 54 -0.96 2.61 -8.85
C ALA A 54 -1.48 3.09 -10.20
N ALA A 55 -0.60 3.41 -11.16
CA ALA A 55 -0.98 3.81 -12.52
C ALA A 55 -1.80 2.72 -13.23
N ARG A 56 -1.45 1.44 -13.04
CA ARG A 56 -2.21 0.29 -13.58
C ARG A 56 -3.57 0.13 -12.91
N TYR A 57 -3.66 0.35 -11.60
CA TYR A 57 -4.95 0.33 -10.89
C TYR A 57 -5.87 1.44 -11.38
N PHE A 58 -5.39 2.68 -11.52
CA PHE A 58 -6.19 3.77 -12.08
C PHE A 58 -6.67 3.45 -13.51
N TYR A 59 -5.79 2.87 -14.33
CA TYR A 59 -6.15 2.43 -15.66
C TYR A 59 -7.25 1.35 -15.65
N ALA A 60 -7.09 0.31 -14.83
CA ALA A 60 -8.07 -0.77 -14.74
C ALA A 60 -9.44 -0.26 -14.29
N ILE A 61 -9.49 0.56 -13.23
CA ILE A 61 -10.73 1.11 -12.67
C ILE A 61 -11.38 2.09 -13.66
N GLY A 62 -10.58 2.89 -14.39
CA GLY A 62 -11.07 3.79 -15.44
C GLY A 62 -11.63 3.04 -16.65
N ARG A 63 -10.97 1.97 -17.08
CA ARG A 63 -11.43 1.09 -18.16
C ARG A 63 -12.73 0.38 -17.81
N ASP A 64 -12.85 -0.06 -16.56
CA ASP A 64 -14.05 -0.73 -16.05
C ASP A 64 -15.23 0.25 -15.86
N GLY A 65 -15.00 1.56 -16.03
CA GLY A 65 -16.05 2.59 -15.96
C GLY A 65 -16.46 3.00 -14.54
N LEU A 66 -15.68 2.64 -13.54
CA LEU A 66 -15.87 3.07 -12.15
C LEU A 66 -15.33 4.49 -11.91
N LEU A 67 -14.26 4.87 -12.63
CA LEU A 67 -13.71 6.22 -12.68
C LEU A 67 -13.86 6.80 -14.09
N HIS A 68 -13.36 8.04 -14.27
CA HIS A 68 -13.45 8.75 -15.54
C HIS A 68 -12.73 7.96 -16.65
N SER A 69 -13.35 7.86 -17.84
CA SER A 69 -12.89 7.04 -18.97
C SER A 69 -11.50 7.43 -19.51
N LEU A 70 -11.05 8.66 -19.31
CA LEU A 70 -9.70 9.10 -19.66
C LEU A 70 -8.60 8.28 -18.97
N LEU A 71 -8.84 7.82 -17.75
CA LEU A 71 -7.91 6.97 -17.01
C LEU A 71 -7.74 5.59 -17.65
N GLY A 72 -8.77 5.11 -18.34
CA GLY A 72 -8.77 3.84 -19.10
C GLY A 72 -8.10 3.91 -20.48
N THR A 73 -7.37 4.99 -20.77
CA THR A 73 -6.67 5.14 -22.06
C THR A 73 -5.17 4.84 -21.91
N THR A 74 -4.59 4.22 -22.95
CA THR A 74 -3.14 3.99 -23.05
C THR A 74 -2.50 4.99 -24.01
N HIS A 75 -1.22 5.23 -23.82
CA HIS A 75 -0.43 6.04 -24.76
C HIS A 75 -0.33 5.33 -26.11
N ARG A 76 -0.56 6.05 -27.21
CA ARG A 76 -0.65 5.46 -28.56
C ARG A 76 0.61 4.70 -29.00
N VAL A 77 1.80 5.18 -28.61
CA VAL A 77 3.07 4.58 -29.02
C VAL A 77 3.57 3.58 -27.95
N HIS A 78 3.58 4.01 -26.69
CA HIS A 78 4.19 3.21 -25.59
C HIS A 78 3.24 2.21 -24.93
N GLN A 79 1.95 2.23 -25.28
CA GLN A 79 0.91 1.36 -24.71
C GLN A 79 0.86 1.37 -23.16
N SER A 80 1.37 2.46 -22.55
CA SER A 80 1.43 2.65 -21.10
C SER A 80 0.25 3.46 -20.57
N PRO A 81 -0.18 3.28 -19.32
CA PRO A 81 -1.29 4.01 -18.70
C PRO A 81 -0.85 5.42 -18.26
N HIS A 82 -0.54 6.30 -19.23
CA HIS A 82 0.03 7.62 -19.00
C HIS A 82 -0.88 8.54 -18.15
N MET A 83 -2.21 8.46 -18.33
CA MET A 83 -3.15 9.26 -17.54
C MET A 83 -3.22 8.80 -16.09
N GLY A 84 -3.14 7.48 -15.83
CA GLY A 84 -3.03 6.94 -14.49
C GLY A 84 -1.71 7.35 -13.80
N SER A 85 -0.60 7.35 -14.55
CA SER A 85 0.70 7.82 -14.07
C SER A 85 0.69 9.32 -13.73
N ALA A 86 0.10 10.15 -14.60
CA ALA A 86 -0.03 11.59 -14.36
C ALA A 86 -0.89 11.90 -13.12
N LEU A 87 -2.01 11.18 -12.96
CA LEU A 87 -2.86 11.31 -11.76
C LEU A 87 -2.11 10.92 -10.49
N GLN A 88 -1.37 9.81 -10.52
CA GLN A 88 -0.56 9.37 -9.37
C GLN A 88 0.51 10.42 -9.02
N SER A 89 1.21 10.98 -10.02
CA SER A 89 2.20 12.05 -9.79
C SER A 89 1.56 13.30 -9.19
N LEU A 90 0.38 13.68 -9.67
CA LEU A 90 -0.36 14.83 -9.15
C LEU A 90 -0.76 14.60 -7.68
N ILE A 91 -1.31 13.43 -7.36
CA ILE A 91 -1.68 13.09 -5.97
C ILE A 91 -0.44 13.14 -5.07
N ALA A 92 0.67 12.54 -5.50
CA ALA A 92 1.92 12.54 -4.74
C ALA A 92 2.43 13.97 -4.51
N ALA A 93 2.42 14.82 -5.54
CA ALA A 93 2.84 16.22 -5.44
C ALA A 93 1.94 17.00 -4.45
N VAL A 94 0.63 16.83 -4.53
CA VAL A 94 -0.32 17.49 -3.62
C VAL A 94 -0.07 17.06 -2.17
N VAL A 95 0.12 15.76 -1.91
CA VAL A 95 0.40 15.26 -0.57
C VAL A 95 1.71 15.84 -0.03
N VAL A 96 2.79 15.80 -0.81
CA VAL A 96 4.09 16.39 -0.40
C VAL A 96 3.96 17.88 -0.11
N LEU A 97 3.24 18.64 -0.95
CA LEU A 97 3.02 20.07 -0.74
C LEU A 97 2.21 20.36 0.53
N ILE A 98 1.20 19.54 0.85
CA ILE A 98 0.43 19.69 2.09
C ILE A 98 1.35 19.51 3.30
N PHE A 99 2.16 18.45 3.35
CA PHE A 99 3.08 18.21 4.45
C PHE A 99 4.17 19.27 4.54
N ALA A 100 4.69 19.77 3.42
CA ALA A 100 5.63 20.89 3.39
C ALA A 100 5.00 22.18 3.91
N ALA A 101 3.74 22.47 3.58
CA ALA A 101 3.02 23.64 4.09
C ALA A 101 2.70 23.55 5.60
N MET A 102 2.66 22.34 6.15
CA MET A 102 2.50 22.10 7.60
C MET A 102 3.83 22.10 8.35
N ASP A 103 4.96 22.34 7.68
CA ASP A 103 6.32 22.22 8.23
C ASP A 103 6.56 20.85 8.91
N ALA A 104 5.98 19.81 8.32
CA ALA A 104 6.01 18.46 8.86
C ALA A 104 7.32 17.74 8.54
N ASP A 105 7.84 16.97 9.52
CA ASP A 105 9.04 16.17 9.31
C ASP A 105 8.85 15.12 8.22
N PRO A 106 9.69 15.11 7.16
CA PRO A 106 9.52 14.20 6.03
C PRO A 106 9.74 12.72 6.39
N ILE A 107 10.54 12.41 7.40
CA ILE A 107 10.84 11.03 7.81
C ILE A 107 9.84 10.56 8.88
N LEU A 108 9.73 11.32 9.97
CA LEU A 108 8.96 10.91 11.14
C LEU A 108 7.45 11.07 10.96
N GLN A 109 7.02 11.97 10.06
CA GLN A 109 5.60 12.22 9.82
C GLN A 109 5.17 11.75 8.43
N LEU A 110 5.68 12.36 7.34
CA LEU A 110 5.23 12.01 5.99
C LEU A 110 5.49 10.53 5.70
N PHE A 111 6.72 10.07 5.82
CA PHE A 111 7.09 8.69 5.51
C PHE A 111 6.46 7.71 6.50
N ALA A 112 6.59 7.93 7.81
CA ALA A 112 6.10 7.00 8.81
C ALA A 112 4.57 6.84 8.74
N TRP A 113 3.81 7.93 8.63
CA TRP A 113 2.34 7.85 8.60
C TRP A 113 1.82 7.20 7.33
N LEU A 114 2.33 7.62 6.16
CA LEU A 114 1.83 7.12 4.88
C LEU A 114 2.29 5.70 4.57
N SER A 115 3.52 5.33 4.93
CA SER A 115 4.02 3.96 4.72
C SER A 115 3.29 2.94 5.61
N ASN A 116 3.03 3.29 6.87
CA ASN A 116 2.25 2.43 7.75
C ASN A 116 0.80 2.30 7.29
N LEU A 117 0.15 3.40 6.85
CA LEU A 117 -1.17 3.36 6.25
C LEU A 117 -1.20 2.48 4.98
N ALA A 118 -0.21 2.63 4.10
CA ALA A 118 -0.08 1.80 2.90
C ALA A 118 0.11 0.32 3.25
N THR A 119 0.89 0.02 4.28
CA THR A 119 1.09 -1.35 4.78
C THR A 119 -0.24 -1.98 5.24
N LEU A 120 -1.08 -1.24 5.98
CA LEU A 120 -2.43 -1.71 6.35
C LEU A 120 -3.28 -2.04 5.13
N CYS A 121 -3.25 -1.17 4.10
CA CYS A 121 -3.98 -1.40 2.85
C CYS A 121 -3.50 -2.66 2.13
N VAL A 122 -2.20 -2.90 2.07
CA VAL A 122 -1.61 -4.11 1.46
C VAL A 122 -2.02 -5.36 2.23
N ILE A 123 -1.92 -5.36 3.56
CA ILE A 123 -2.34 -6.48 4.41
C ILE A 123 -3.83 -6.80 4.19
N LEU A 124 -4.69 -5.78 4.14
CA LEU A 124 -6.10 -5.95 3.87
C LEU A 124 -6.34 -6.57 2.48
N LEU A 125 -5.67 -6.08 1.43
CA LEU A 125 -5.78 -6.65 0.08
C LEU A 125 -5.32 -8.11 0.03
N MET A 126 -4.23 -8.45 0.72
CA MET A 126 -3.76 -9.83 0.82
C MET A 126 -4.76 -10.73 1.56
N ALA A 127 -5.38 -10.24 2.65
CA ALA A 127 -6.42 -10.96 3.36
C ALA A 127 -7.65 -11.20 2.47
N LEU A 128 -8.13 -10.17 1.76
CA LEU A 128 -9.25 -10.29 0.80
C LEU A 128 -8.92 -11.26 -0.34
N THR A 129 -7.69 -11.25 -0.84
CA THR A 129 -7.23 -12.20 -1.87
C THR A 129 -7.26 -13.63 -1.33
N SER A 130 -6.83 -13.86 -0.09
CA SER A 130 -6.88 -15.18 0.55
C SER A 130 -8.32 -15.68 0.69
N VAL A 131 -9.28 -14.81 1.05
CA VAL A 131 -10.71 -15.14 1.06
C VAL A 131 -11.19 -15.50 -0.35
N ALA A 132 -10.83 -14.70 -1.35
CA ALA A 132 -11.23 -14.93 -2.74
C ALA A 132 -10.73 -16.29 -3.25
N VAL A 133 -9.49 -16.66 -2.91
CA VAL A 133 -8.91 -17.99 -3.24
C VAL A 133 -9.70 -19.12 -2.57
N CYS A 134 -10.06 -19.00 -1.28
CA CYS A 134 -10.89 -19.99 -0.60
C CYS A 134 -12.24 -20.16 -1.28
N VAL A 135 -12.91 -19.05 -1.60
CA VAL A 135 -14.23 -19.07 -2.26
C VAL A 135 -14.12 -19.66 -3.67
N TYR A 136 -13.08 -19.32 -4.40
CA TYR A 136 -12.85 -19.82 -5.76
C TYR A 136 -12.73 -21.36 -5.78
N PHE A 137 -11.85 -21.94 -4.97
CA PHE A 137 -11.69 -23.40 -4.90
C PHE A 137 -12.91 -24.13 -4.29
N HIS A 138 -13.67 -23.43 -3.45
CA HIS A 138 -14.93 -23.99 -2.97
C HIS A 138 -15.98 -24.10 -4.08
N ARG A 139 -16.00 -23.14 -5.02
CA ARG A 139 -16.97 -23.11 -6.15
C ARG A 139 -16.53 -23.96 -7.34
N HIS A 140 -15.25 -24.32 -7.42
CA HIS A 140 -14.66 -25.09 -8.52
C HIS A 140 -14.03 -26.41 -8.02
N PRO A 141 -14.85 -27.36 -7.49
CA PRO A 141 -14.36 -28.64 -7.00
C PRO A 141 -13.76 -29.50 -8.12
N GLU A 142 -14.14 -29.25 -9.38
CA GLU A 142 -13.62 -29.92 -10.58
C GLU A 142 -12.11 -29.75 -10.78
N LEU A 143 -11.50 -28.72 -10.21
CA LEU A 143 -10.06 -28.48 -10.30
C LEU A 143 -9.23 -29.48 -9.48
N ASN A 144 -9.89 -30.28 -8.65
CA ASN A 144 -9.30 -31.36 -7.84
C ASN A 144 -8.05 -30.95 -7.04
N VAL A 145 -8.03 -29.70 -6.57
CA VAL A 145 -6.97 -29.17 -5.71
C VAL A 145 -7.15 -29.74 -4.32
N GLY A 146 -6.13 -30.45 -3.80
CA GLY A 146 -6.22 -31.07 -2.49
C GLY A 146 -6.67 -30.09 -1.39
N LEU A 147 -7.37 -30.60 -0.38
CA LEU A 147 -7.98 -29.83 0.72
C LEU A 147 -6.98 -28.87 1.38
N LEU A 148 -5.72 -29.29 1.53
CA LEU A 148 -4.67 -28.50 2.13
C LEU A 148 -4.40 -27.21 1.34
N ARG A 149 -4.23 -27.31 0.02
CA ARG A 149 -3.86 -26.17 -0.84
C ARG A 149 -5.06 -25.30 -1.20
N GLY A 150 -6.25 -25.87 -1.35
CA GLY A 150 -7.43 -25.16 -1.79
C GLY A 150 -8.20 -24.47 -0.65
N ARG A 151 -8.07 -24.93 0.61
CA ARG A 151 -8.88 -24.40 1.72
C ARG A 151 -8.09 -24.13 2.98
N ILE A 152 -7.25 -25.07 3.45
CA ILE A 152 -6.56 -24.94 4.74
C ILE A 152 -5.52 -23.83 4.70
N LEU A 153 -4.59 -23.87 3.75
CA LEU A 153 -3.53 -22.87 3.63
C LEU A 153 -4.08 -21.44 3.40
N PRO A 154 -5.00 -21.21 2.43
CA PRO A 154 -5.57 -19.86 2.26
C PRO A 154 -6.40 -19.41 3.45
N GLY A 155 -7.12 -20.32 4.11
CA GLY A 155 -7.88 -20.03 5.32
C GLY A 155 -6.99 -19.62 6.50
N PHE A 156 -5.90 -20.34 6.72
CA PHE A 156 -4.88 -19.99 7.72
C PHE A 156 -4.22 -18.65 7.41
N SER A 157 -3.85 -18.41 6.14
CA SER A 157 -3.29 -17.13 5.70
C SER A 157 -4.25 -15.97 5.95
N CYS A 158 -5.54 -16.17 5.64
CA CYS A 158 -6.58 -15.16 5.91
C CYS A 158 -6.68 -14.83 7.40
N LEU A 159 -6.73 -15.86 8.27
CA LEU A 159 -6.79 -15.67 9.72
C LEU A 159 -5.55 -14.96 10.27
N ALA A 160 -4.36 -15.37 9.84
CA ALA A 160 -3.10 -14.76 10.25
C ALA A 160 -3.00 -13.28 9.81
N LEU A 161 -3.35 -13.00 8.55
CA LEU A 161 -3.35 -11.63 8.02
C LEU A 161 -4.38 -10.75 8.71
N PHE A 162 -5.56 -11.29 9.03
CA PHE A 162 -6.58 -10.56 9.77
C PHE A 162 -6.13 -10.25 11.20
N LEU A 163 -5.48 -11.21 11.88
CA LEU A 163 -4.90 -10.97 13.20
C LEU A 163 -3.83 -9.87 13.17
N VAL A 164 -2.91 -9.94 12.19
CA VAL A 164 -1.88 -8.89 12.00
C VAL A 164 -2.52 -7.53 11.71
N LEU A 165 -3.57 -7.50 10.88
CA LEU A 165 -4.29 -6.26 10.58
C LEU A 165 -4.91 -5.65 11.83
N VAL A 166 -5.59 -6.45 12.66
CA VAL A 166 -6.20 -5.99 13.92
C VAL A 166 -5.12 -5.47 14.88
N LEU A 167 -4.03 -6.20 15.07
CA LEU A 167 -2.93 -5.77 15.92
C LEU A 167 -2.30 -4.47 15.43
N ALA A 168 -2.09 -4.34 14.12
CA ALA A 168 -1.50 -3.14 13.53
C ALA A 168 -2.44 -1.92 13.63
N VAL A 169 -3.76 -2.11 13.52
CA VAL A 169 -4.75 -1.02 13.72
C VAL A 169 -4.83 -0.61 15.19
N VAL A 170 -4.83 -1.57 16.11
CA VAL A 170 -4.91 -1.29 17.56
C VAL A 170 -3.66 -0.54 18.05
N HIS A 171 -2.49 -0.87 17.52
CA HIS A 171 -1.21 -0.24 17.90
C HIS A 171 -0.69 0.74 16.83
N PHE A 172 -1.58 1.34 16.04
CA PHE A 172 -1.19 2.21 14.93
C PHE A 172 -0.49 3.49 15.42
N ASP A 173 -0.86 3.98 16.59
CA ASP A 173 -0.22 5.10 17.28
C ASP A 173 1.25 4.81 17.62
N VAL A 174 1.55 3.59 18.07
CA VAL A 174 2.92 3.15 18.35
C VAL A 174 3.74 3.03 17.06
N LEU A 175 3.14 2.52 15.98
CA LEU A 175 3.80 2.35 14.69
C LEU A 175 4.11 3.68 13.99
N THR A 176 3.27 4.69 14.20
CA THR A 176 3.40 5.99 13.52
C THR A 176 3.99 7.08 14.39
N GLY A 177 4.04 6.89 15.72
CA GLY A 177 4.38 7.94 16.67
C GLY A 177 3.38 9.10 16.69
N ALA A 178 2.20 8.91 16.07
CA ALA A 178 1.17 9.94 15.96
C ALA A 178 0.25 9.95 17.19
N SER A 179 -0.45 11.07 17.41
CA SER A 179 -1.50 11.13 18.44
C SER A 179 -2.63 10.14 18.13
N GLN A 180 -3.33 9.66 19.16
CA GLN A 180 -4.43 8.72 18.97
C GLN A 180 -5.51 9.23 18.00
N LEU A 181 -5.87 10.51 18.09
CA LEU A 181 -6.86 11.11 17.19
C LEU A 181 -6.41 11.04 15.73
N LEU A 182 -5.15 11.36 15.46
CA LEU A 182 -4.58 11.30 14.12
C LEU A 182 -4.48 9.85 13.62
N SER A 183 -4.09 8.93 14.48
CA SER A 183 -4.02 7.49 14.18
C SER A 183 -5.39 6.94 13.76
N TYR A 184 -6.46 7.26 14.49
CA TYR A 184 -7.81 6.88 14.13
C TYR A 184 -8.29 7.54 12.83
N SER A 185 -7.95 8.81 12.59
CA SER A 185 -8.32 9.49 11.34
C SER A 185 -7.62 8.91 10.12
N LEU A 186 -6.36 8.53 10.23
CA LEU A 186 -5.61 7.82 9.18
C LEU A 186 -6.21 6.43 8.91
N CYS A 187 -6.46 5.65 9.96
CA CYS A 187 -7.10 4.34 9.82
C CYS A 187 -8.50 4.42 9.21
N ALA A 188 -9.26 5.49 9.47
CA ALA A 188 -10.60 5.70 8.93
C ALA A 188 -10.62 5.90 7.40
N ILE A 189 -9.49 6.25 6.78
CA ILE A 189 -9.37 6.36 5.32
C ILE A 189 -9.65 5.01 4.66
N ILE A 190 -9.24 3.89 5.27
CA ILE A 190 -9.42 2.55 4.70
C ILE A 190 -10.90 2.17 4.58
N PRO A 191 -11.71 2.18 5.66
CA PRO A 191 -13.14 1.87 5.53
C PRO A 191 -13.88 2.92 4.69
N ALA A 192 -13.48 4.20 4.72
CA ALA A 192 -14.06 5.22 3.85
C ALA A 192 -13.84 4.89 2.36
N ALA A 193 -12.62 4.53 1.96
CA ALA A 193 -12.30 4.10 0.60
C ALA A 193 -13.10 2.86 0.20
N LEU A 194 -13.27 1.90 1.11
CA LEU A 194 -14.04 0.68 0.88
C LEU A 194 -15.53 0.99 0.67
N ILE A 195 -16.11 1.85 1.47
CA ILE A 195 -17.51 2.32 1.32
C ILE A 195 -17.68 3.03 -0.04
N ILE A 196 -16.76 3.94 -0.40
CA ILE A 196 -16.79 4.62 -1.70
C ILE A 196 -16.75 3.58 -2.84
N GLY A 197 -15.87 2.59 -2.78
CA GLY A 197 -15.78 1.52 -3.75
C GLY A 197 -17.09 0.73 -3.89
N ILE A 198 -17.72 0.36 -2.77
CA ILE A 198 -19.01 -0.35 -2.76
C ILE A 198 -20.12 0.52 -3.37
N VAL A 199 -20.17 1.80 -3.02
CA VAL A 199 -21.16 2.75 -3.57
C VAL A 199 -20.99 2.91 -5.08
N LEU A 200 -19.75 3.07 -5.57
CA LEU A 200 -19.46 3.15 -7.00
C LEU A 200 -19.85 1.86 -7.74
N ALA A 201 -19.53 0.70 -7.18
CA ALA A 201 -19.93 -0.59 -7.74
C ALA A 201 -21.46 -0.77 -7.78
N ALA A 202 -22.15 -0.41 -6.70
CA ALA A 202 -23.61 -0.44 -6.64
C ALA A 202 -24.26 0.53 -7.65
N ARG A 203 -23.68 1.71 -7.82
CA ARG A 203 -24.12 2.68 -8.83
C ARG A 203 -23.92 2.13 -10.25
N LEU A 204 -22.76 1.54 -10.53
CA LEU A 204 -22.48 0.92 -11.84
C LEU A 204 -23.45 -0.21 -12.14
N ARG A 205 -23.75 -1.06 -11.14
CA ARG A 205 -24.72 -2.14 -11.26
C ARG A 205 -26.12 -1.64 -11.65
N ARG A 206 -26.54 -0.47 -11.13
CA ARG A 206 -27.83 0.15 -11.45
C ARG A 206 -27.85 0.80 -12.85
N ILE A 207 -26.78 1.48 -13.23
CA ILE A 207 -26.72 2.26 -14.49
C ILE A 207 -26.39 1.34 -15.67
N SER A 208 -25.49 0.39 -15.51
CA SER A 208 -25.01 -0.49 -16.59
C SER A 208 -24.75 -1.92 -16.06
N PRO A 209 -25.81 -2.74 -15.89
CA PRO A 209 -25.67 -4.12 -15.39
C PRO A 209 -24.70 -4.97 -16.19
N GLN A 210 -24.64 -4.76 -17.52
CA GLN A 210 -23.73 -5.49 -18.41
C GLN A 210 -22.24 -5.16 -18.10
N ARG A 211 -21.92 -3.89 -17.88
CA ARG A 211 -20.55 -3.47 -17.47
C ARG A 211 -20.20 -3.99 -16.09
N PHE A 212 -21.17 -4.01 -15.17
CA PHE A 212 -20.95 -4.59 -13.84
C PHE A 212 -20.61 -6.08 -13.90
N LEU A 213 -21.30 -6.86 -14.75
CA LEU A 213 -21.00 -8.28 -14.96
C LEU A 213 -19.66 -8.51 -15.67
N ALA A 214 -19.21 -7.53 -16.45
CA ALA A 214 -17.93 -7.58 -17.15
C ALA A 214 -16.74 -7.11 -16.29
N LEU A 215 -16.96 -6.64 -15.04
CA LEU A 215 -15.88 -6.25 -14.13
C LEU A 215 -14.91 -7.41 -13.93
N GLY A 216 -13.64 -7.17 -14.20
CA GLY A 216 -12.58 -8.18 -14.06
C GLY A 216 -12.59 -9.31 -15.09
N SER A 217 -13.55 -9.35 -16.02
CA SER A 217 -13.67 -10.43 -17.03
C SER A 217 -12.93 -10.14 -18.33
N HIS A 218 -12.17 -9.04 -18.40
CA HIS A 218 -11.46 -8.68 -19.61
C HIS A 218 -10.39 -9.72 -19.93
N LYS A 219 -10.69 -10.54 -20.95
CA LYS A 219 -9.67 -11.34 -21.63
C LYS A 219 -8.61 -10.39 -22.17
N LEU A 220 -7.40 -10.57 -21.71
CA LEU A 220 -6.19 -9.93 -22.21
C LEU A 220 -6.04 -10.21 -23.70
#